data_e779e7e29ec3768a1259e44e8c536e7e
#
_entry.id   e779e7e29ec3768a1259e44e8c536e7e
#
_cell.length_a   1.000
_cell.length_b   1.000
_cell.length_c   1.000
_cell.angle_alpha   90.00
_cell.angle_beta   90.00
_cell.angle_gamma   90.00
#
_symmetry.space_group_name_H-M   'P 1'
#
loop_
_entity.id
_entity.type
_entity.pdbx_description
1 polymer ?
#
loop_
_entity_poly.entity_id
_entity_poly.type
_entity_poly.pdbx_seq_one_letter_code
_entity_poly.pdbx_strand_id
1 'polypeptide(L)' 'MPIHVLLSPLIRKYVPDYDHSTGIRLAVDASHSVEQIIARLSIPREEVISIMVNGYPAKFNSTVNDGDSVTLAKVIGGG' A
#
# COMPACT_ATOMS: atom_id res chain seq x y z
N MET A 1 -0.75 -13.71 -10.04
CA MET A 1 -0.61 -13.60 -8.57
C MET A 1 -1.04 -12.21 -8.13
N PRO A 2 -1.78 -12.08 -7.04
CA PRO A 2 -2.24 -10.76 -6.62
C PRO A 2 -1.09 -9.90 -6.09
N ILE A 3 -1.33 -8.61 -6.07
CA ILE A 3 -0.48 -7.67 -5.35
C ILE A 3 -0.84 -7.79 -3.87
N HIS A 4 0.17 -7.88 -3.03
CA HIS A 4 0.00 -7.99 -1.59
C HIS A 4 0.25 -6.62 -0.95
N VAL A 5 -0.73 -6.07 -0.26
CA VAL A 5 -0.60 -4.73 0.33
C VAL A 5 -0.65 -4.82 1.85
N LEU A 6 0.34 -4.24 2.49
CA LEU A 6 0.44 -4.18 3.95
C LEU A 6 0.29 -2.74 4.41
N LEU A 7 -0.47 -2.53 5.47
CA LEU A 7 -0.74 -1.20 6.01
C LEU A 7 -0.25 -1.09 7.45
N SER A 8 0.37 0.04 7.77
CA SER A 8 0.72 0.33 9.16
C SER A 8 -0.55 0.63 9.97
N PRO A 9 -0.50 0.47 11.30
CA PRO A 9 -1.71 0.64 12.13
C PRO A 9 -2.43 1.97 11.94
N LEU A 10 -1.70 3.05 11.70
CA LEU A 10 -2.29 4.37 11.62
C LEU A 10 -3.18 4.59 10.38
N ILE A 11 -3.01 3.80 9.34
CA ILE A 11 -3.82 3.95 8.14
C ILE A 11 -4.80 2.80 7.91
N ARG A 12 -4.84 1.84 8.79
CA ARG A 12 -5.78 0.70 8.68
C ARG A 12 -7.23 1.12 8.79
N LYS A 13 -7.49 2.26 9.43
CA LYS A 13 -8.86 2.76 9.60
C LYS A 13 -9.54 3.08 8.28
N TYR A 14 -8.78 3.28 7.21
CA TYR A 14 -9.34 3.57 5.89
C TYR A 14 -9.74 2.29 5.16
N VAL A 15 -9.34 1.14 5.67
CA VAL A 15 -9.66 -0.16 5.07
C VAL A 15 -10.23 -1.05 6.16
N PRO A 16 -11.55 -0.96 6.42
CA PRO A 16 -12.16 -1.67 7.54
C PRO A 16 -11.97 -3.18 7.53
N ASP A 17 -11.85 -3.76 6.35
CA ASP A 17 -11.69 -5.20 6.21
C ASP A 17 -10.23 -5.66 6.30
N TYR A 18 -9.33 -4.77 6.63
CA TYR A 18 -7.92 -5.11 6.67
C TYR A 18 -7.63 -6.16 7.76
N ASP A 19 -6.98 -7.24 7.35
CA ASP A 19 -6.51 -8.28 8.25
C ASP A 19 -5.01 -8.11 8.45
N HIS A 20 -4.60 -7.76 9.65
CA HIS A 20 -3.20 -7.48 9.93
C HIS A 20 -2.31 -8.72 9.83
N SER A 21 -2.89 -9.91 9.83
CA SER A 21 -2.10 -11.14 9.70
C SER A 21 -1.86 -11.54 8.25
N THR A 22 -2.75 -11.17 7.34
CA THR A 22 -2.64 -11.55 5.93
C THR A 22 -2.48 -10.36 4.97
N GLY A 23 -2.84 -9.15 5.41
CA GLY A 23 -2.82 -7.98 4.54
C GLY A 23 -3.95 -8.00 3.52
N ILE A 24 -3.81 -7.17 2.50
CA ILE A 24 -4.78 -7.05 1.42
C ILE A 24 -4.20 -7.70 0.18
N ARG A 25 -5.01 -8.46 -0.54
CA ARG A 25 -4.63 -9.01 -1.84
C ARG A 25 -5.47 -8.35 -2.91
N LEU A 26 -4.82 -7.68 -3.85
CA LEU A 26 -5.49 -7.03 -4.97
C LEU A 26 -5.18 -7.77 -6.25
N ALA A 27 -6.23 -8.25 -6.92
CA ALA A 27 -6.09 -8.83 -8.24
C ALA A 27 -5.96 -7.68 -9.24
N VAL A 28 -4.93 -7.73 -10.07
CA VAL A 28 -4.72 -6.73 -11.11
C VAL A 28 -4.45 -7.45 -12.42
N ASP A 29 -4.91 -6.87 -13.50
CA ASP A 29 -4.71 -7.42 -14.84
C ASP A 29 -3.67 -6.64 -15.64
N ALA A 30 -3.07 -5.64 -15.02
CA ALA A 30 -2.03 -4.82 -15.65
C ALA A 30 -1.19 -4.18 -14.56
N SER A 31 -0.06 -3.62 -14.96
CA SER A 31 0.78 -2.86 -14.03
C SER A 31 0.05 -1.66 -13.49
N HIS A 32 0.27 -1.37 -12.23
CA HIS A 32 -0.31 -0.21 -11.57
C HIS A 32 0.79 0.60 -10.90
N SER A 33 0.55 1.90 -10.74
CA SER A 33 1.42 2.70 -9.89
C SER A 33 0.99 2.54 -8.43
N VAL A 34 1.89 2.86 -7.51
CA VAL A 34 1.54 2.86 -6.09
C VAL A 34 0.36 3.81 -5.85
N GLU A 35 0.37 4.97 -6.50
CA GLU A 35 -0.71 5.94 -6.38
C GLU A 35 -2.07 5.36 -6.79
N GLN A 36 -2.11 4.58 -7.85
CA GLN A 36 -3.34 3.92 -8.29
C GLN A 36 -3.83 2.91 -7.25
N ILE A 37 -2.92 2.19 -6.61
CA ILE A 37 -3.28 1.24 -5.57
C ILE A 37 -3.86 1.97 -4.35
N ILE A 38 -3.24 3.06 -3.95
CA ILE A 38 -3.74 3.89 -2.84
C ILE A 38 -5.14 4.40 -3.14
N ALA A 39 -5.36 4.89 -4.36
CA ALA A 39 -6.68 5.38 -4.76
C ALA A 39 -7.73 4.26 -4.76
N ARG A 40 -7.34 3.09 -5.20
CA ARG A 40 -8.23 1.93 -5.25
C ARG A 40 -8.66 1.49 -3.85
N LEU A 41 -7.81 1.69 -2.86
CA LEU A 41 -8.12 1.38 -1.47
C LEU A 41 -8.81 2.51 -0.74
N SER A 42 -9.04 3.63 -1.42
CA SER A 42 -9.67 4.83 -0.84
C SER A 42 -8.90 5.39 0.35
N ILE A 43 -7.60 5.24 0.33
CA ILE A 43 -6.73 5.80 1.36
C ILE A 43 -6.35 7.22 0.94
N PRO A 44 -6.49 8.23 1.82
CA PRO A 44 -6.03 9.57 1.48
C PRO A 44 -4.53 9.57 1.22
N ARG A 45 -4.14 10.13 0.09
CA ARG A 45 -2.74 10.13 -0.33
C ARG A 45 -1.83 10.81 0.71
N GLU A 46 -2.30 11.88 1.29
CA GLU A 46 -1.53 12.64 2.27
C GLU A 46 -1.28 11.87 3.57
N GLU A 47 -1.99 10.77 3.77
CA GLU A 47 -1.78 9.93 4.95
C GLU A 47 -0.70 8.88 4.74
N VAL A 48 -0.24 8.70 3.52
CA VAL A 48 0.80 7.73 3.21
C VAL A 48 2.13 8.45 3.19
N ILE A 49 2.96 8.20 4.18
CA ILE A 49 4.23 8.88 4.37
C ILE A 49 5.40 8.03 3.86
N SER A 50 5.30 6.73 4.02
CA SER A 50 6.35 5.81 3.62
C SER A 50 5.78 4.74 2.71
N ILE A 51 6.51 4.43 1.64
CA ILE A 51 6.12 3.44 0.65
C ILE A 51 7.30 2.51 0.42
N MET A 52 7.05 1.20 0.48
CA MET A 52 8.05 0.21 0.12
C MET A 52 7.45 -0.80 -0.84
N VAL A 53 8.21 -1.21 -1.82
CA VAL A 53 7.83 -2.28 -2.74
C VAL A 53 8.88 -3.36 -2.65
N ASN A 54 8.46 -4.56 -2.25
CA ASN A 54 9.37 -5.71 -2.05
C ASN A 54 10.53 -5.39 -1.11
N GLY A 55 10.26 -4.57 -0.09
CA GLY A 55 11.27 -4.22 0.90
C GLY A 55 12.18 -3.06 0.52
N TYR A 56 11.97 -2.44 -0.63
CA TYR A 56 12.77 -1.30 -1.08
C TYR A 56 11.95 -0.02 -1.10
N PRO A 57 12.54 1.12 -0.72
CA PRO A 57 11.82 2.38 -0.77
C PRO A 57 11.30 2.67 -2.17
N ALA A 58 10.10 3.22 -2.24
CA ALA A 58 9.44 3.50 -3.51
C ALA A 58 8.72 4.84 -3.43
N LYS A 59 8.17 5.25 -4.57
CA LYS A 59 7.47 6.52 -4.72
C LYS A 59 6.05 6.29 -5.19
N PHE A 60 5.23 7.34 -5.15
CA PHE A 60 3.85 7.25 -5.63
C PHE A 60 3.76 6.80 -7.09
N ASN A 61 4.73 7.18 -7.91
CA ASN A 61 4.73 6.80 -9.32
C ASN A 61 5.48 5.50 -9.63
N SER A 62 5.94 4.80 -8.61
CA SER A 62 6.61 3.52 -8.81
C SER A 62 5.63 2.49 -9.36
N THR A 63 6.10 1.65 -10.26
CA THR A 63 5.29 0.60 -10.86
C THR A 63 5.23 -0.62 -9.97
N VAL A 64 4.05 -1.20 -9.84
CA VAL A 64 3.82 -2.43 -9.08
C VAL A 64 3.23 -3.46 -10.03
N ASN A 65 3.75 -4.66 -9.98
CA ASN A 65 3.31 -5.77 -10.84
C ASN A 65 2.75 -6.91 -10.02
N ASP A 66 2.13 -7.85 -10.72
CA ASP A 66 1.64 -9.08 -10.11
C ASP A 66 2.70 -9.70 -9.22
N GLY A 67 2.28 -10.14 -8.05
CA GLY A 67 3.17 -10.81 -7.11
C GLY A 67 4.00 -9.89 -6.24
N ASP A 68 3.98 -8.60 -6.52
CA ASP A 68 4.73 -7.64 -5.70
C ASP A 68 4.07 -7.42 -4.35
N SER A 69 4.88 -7.03 -3.37
CA SER A 69 4.45 -6.69 -2.03
C SER A 69 4.64 -5.19 -1.82
N VAL A 70 3.57 -4.50 -1.44
CA VAL A 70 3.59 -3.06 -1.21
C VAL A 70 3.30 -2.78 0.25
N THR A 71 4.15 -2.01 0.89
CA THR A 71 3.92 -1.59 2.28
C THR A 71 3.67 -0.09 2.30
N LEU A 72 2.53 0.29 2.85
CA LEU A 72 2.13 1.69 2.99
C LEU A 72 2.11 2.03 4.47
N ALA A 73 2.77 3.10 4.83
CA ALA A 73 2.90 3.44 6.25
C ALA A 73 2.71 4.92 6.50
N LYS A 74 2.21 5.23 7.66
CA LYS A 74 2.23 6.56 8.24
C LYS A 74 2.95 6.45 9.56
N VAL A 75 3.97 7.27 9.73
CA VAL A 75 4.74 7.31 10.97
C VAL A 75 4.36 8.58 11.70
N ILE A 76 4.03 8.46 12.97
CA ILE A 76 3.90 9.66 13.79
C ILE A 76 5.32 10.14 14.00
N GLY A 77 5.64 11.10 13.20
CA GLY A 77 6.94 11.55 13.17
C GLY A 77 7.20 12.53 14.23
N GLY A 78 7.37 12.15 15.25
CA GLY A 78 7.86 13.09 16.15
C GLY A 78 9.06 13.80 15.58
N GLY A 79 9.11 14.13 14.69
CA GLY A 79 10.29 14.87 14.13
C GLY A 79 11.22 15.18 15.01
#